data_62f3edff22e6b0c7f32ffa61dee6af6d
#
_entry.id   62f3edff22e6b0c7f32ffa61dee6af6d
#
_cell.length_a   1.000
_cell.length_b   1.000
_cell.length_c   1.000
_cell.angle_alpha   90.00
_cell.angle_beta   90.00
_cell.angle_gamma   90.00
#
_symmetry.space_group_name_H-M   'P 1'
#
loop_
_entity.id
_entity.type
_entity.pdbx_description
1 polymer ?
#
loop_
_entity_poly.entity_id
_entity_poly.type
_entity_poly.pdbx_seq_one_letter_code
_entity_poly.pdbx_strand_id
1 'polypeptide(L)'
;MTAGLWKMSIIRDGGIAMAVLGLACGMPEQAPLPPHSFAFGVFGDGPYRAWEMGRFRRVIEDANRADLQWFLHVGDILWYPCSNDAYMSRLAGMNAIRHPVIYTPGDNEWADCHEDIAGGYRPLDRLRQLRATFFANPGMSLGGRTMSLATQSQDSAFTEFVENVRWRFGGCVFAALHMVGSGNASRPFEGRTSADDDEVVARTSAVLAWMEETFRIAQSEGLKGVVLALHGDPGLEDYADQVYAPYRGFVQRLEDLVKGFAGQVLLIHGDSHELLVDHPLRDRTTGQPLSNFTRLETYGAPDIGWVRVVVDSVAGRIVEFEPRLVSRWLLW
;
A
#
# COMPACT_ATOMS: atom_id res chain seq x y z
N MET A 1 9.22 -11.88 -33.60
CA MET A 1 9.88 -12.22 -32.34
C MET A 1 10.79 -11.05 -32.00
N THR A 2 10.23 -10.04 -31.36
CA THR A 2 10.98 -8.89 -30.87
C THR A 2 10.86 -8.90 -29.34
N ALA A 3 11.98 -9.19 -28.70
CA ALA A 3 12.10 -9.12 -27.24
C ALA A 3 11.85 -7.68 -26.80
N GLY A 4 10.81 -7.48 -26.03
CA GLY A 4 10.51 -6.19 -25.41
C GLY A 4 11.60 -5.84 -24.38
N LEU A 5 12.34 -4.80 -24.66
CA LEU A 5 13.27 -4.18 -23.74
C LEU A 5 12.47 -3.47 -22.64
N TRP A 6 12.54 -3.99 -21.44
CA TRP A 6 12.01 -3.34 -20.25
C TRP A 6 12.79 -2.04 -19.99
N LYS A 7 12.09 -0.92 -19.94
CA LYS A 7 12.67 0.32 -19.40
C LYS A 7 12.70 0.19 -17.88
N MET A 8 13.86 -0.22 -17.35
CA MET A 8 14.19 0.04 -15.95
C MET A 8 14.61 1.50 -15.83
N SER A 9 13.85 2.31 -15.12
CA SER A 9 14.30 3.64 -14.71
C SER A 9 15.32 3.47 -13.60
N ILE A 10 16.60 3.59 -13.95
CA ILE A 10 17.71 3.55 -12.98
C ILE A 10 17.77 4.92 -12.32
N ILE A 11 17.71 4.94 -10.99
CA ILE A 11 17.97 6.13 -10.18
C ILE A 11 19.34 6.69 -10.53
N ARG A 12 19.38 7.89 -11.07
CA ARG A 12 20.59 8.70 -11.14
C ARG A 12 20.58 9.62 -9.93
N ASP A 13 21.63 9.48 -9.14
CA ASP A 13 22.03 10.29 -7.99
C ASP A 13 21.51 9.82 -6.62
N GLY A 14 22.41 9.16 -5.89
CA GLY A 14 22.40 9.02 -4.44
C GLY A 14 22.00 7.67 -3.86
N GLY A 15 22.81 6.67 -4.04
CA GLY A 15 23.15 5.65 -3.03
C GLY A 15 22.06 4.80 -2.36
N ILE A 16 21.11 4.23 -3.10
CA ILE A 16 20.40 3.02 -2.65
C ILE A 16 20.76 1.92 -3.66
N ALA A 17 21.42 0.86 -3.21
CA ALA A 17 21.81 -0.24 -4.08
C ALA A 17 20.58 -1.12 -4.40
N MET A 18 20.24 -1.20 -5.66
CA MET A 18 19.22 -2.13 -6.18
C MET A 18 19.95 -3.36 -6.72
N ALA A 19 19.94 -4.48 -5.99
CA ALA A 19 20.49 -5.73 -6.46
C ALA A 19 19.48 -6.49 -7.33
N VAL A 20 19.72 -6.54 -8.64
CA VAL A 20 18.97 -7.41 -9.57
C VAL A 20 19.81 -8.68 -9.81
N LEU A 21 19.43 -9.80 -9.19
CA LEU A 21 20.02 -11.12 -9.46
C LEU A 21 19.05 -11.94 -10.31
N GLY A 22 19.57 -12.42 -11.44
CA GLY A 22 18.82 -13.14 -12.46
C GLY A 22 18.73 -14.65 -12.25
N LEU A 23 17.65 -15.20 -12.77
CA LEU A 23 17.40 -16.55 -13.29
C LEU A 23 17.99 -17.75 -12.51
N ALA A 24 17.26 -18.16 -11.46
CA ALA A 24 17.25 -19.55 -10.98
C ALA A 24 15.80 -20.01 -10.83
N CYS A 25 15.54 -21.32 -10.99
CA CYS A 25 14.22 -21.94 -10.80
C CYS A 25 13.76 -21.92 -9.33
N GLY A 26 13.59 -20.74 -8.75
CA GLY A 26 13.16 -20.46 -7.38
C GLY A 26 13.34 -18.99 -7.07
N MET A 27 12.62 -18.49 -6.06
CA MET A 27 12.90 -17.15 -5.51
C MET A 27 14.32 -17.13 -4.94
N PRO A 28 15.12 -16.07 -5.16
CA PRO A 28 16.48 -16.01 -4.62
C PRO A 28 16.46 -16.09 -3.09
N GLU A 29 17.53 -16.65 -2.52
CA GLU A 29 17.73 -16.67 -1.07
C GLU A 29 17.77 -15.24 -0.54
N GLN A 30 17.18 -15.02 0.62
CA GLN A 30 17.13 -13.69 1.22
C GLN A 30 18.46 -13.38 1.92
N ALA A 31 18.97 -12.17 1.66
CA ALA A 31 20.12 -11.70 2.40
C ALA A 31 19.82 -11.60 3.91
N PRO A 32 20.78 -11.94 4.79
CA PRO A 32 20.62 -11.73 6.22
C PRO A 32 20.42 -10.24 6.52
N LEU A 33 19.64 -9.95 7.56
CA LEU A 33 19.41 -8.56 7.98
C LEU A 33 20.71 -7.95 8.53
N PRO A 34 21.03 -6.70 8.16
CA PRO A 34 22.10 -5.94 8.82
C PRO A 34 21.86 -5.82 10.33
N PRO A 35 22.92 -5.62 11.14
CA PRO A 35 22.76 -5.34 12.57
C PRO A 35 21.81 -4.16 12.81
N HIS A 36 20.99 -4.25 13.83
CA HIS A 36 20.01 -3.21 14.20
C HIS A 36 18.97 -2.90 13.10
N SER A 37 18.72 -3.85 12.21
CA SER A 37 17.70 -3.71 11.17
C SER A 37 16.54 -4.67 11.38
N PHE A 38 15.40 -4.33 10.80
CA PHE A 38 14.26 -5.21 10.65
C PHE A 38 13.74 -5.11 9.22
N ALA A 39 12.91 -6.08 8.83
CA ALA A 39 12.26 -6.05 7.52
C ALA A 39 10.75 -6.24 7.64
N PHE A 40 10.03 -5.70 6.66
CA PHE A 40 8.63 -5.98 6.42
C PHE A 40 8.40 -6.24 4.94
N GLY A 41 7.33 -6.97 4.60
CA GLY A 41 6.95 -7.25 3.22
C GLY A 41 5.89 -6.28 2.74
N VAL A 42 5.89 -5.97 1.44
CA VAL A 42 4.87 -5.14 0.78
C VAL A 42 4.38 -5.83 -0.48
N PHE A 43 3.06 -5.89 -0.65
CA PHE A 43 2.37 -6.50 -1.79
C PHE A 43 1.11 -5.70 -2.11
N GLY A 44 0.70 -5.65 -3.38
CA GLY A 44 -0.53 -5.01 -3.84
C GLY A 44 -0.99 -5.56 -5.18
N ASP A 45 -2.12 -5.08 -5.69
CA ASP A 45 -2.60 -5.22 -7.05
C ASP A 45 -2.65 -6.67 -7.55
N GLY A 46 -3.23 -7.55 -6.73
CA GLY A 46 -3.42 -8.96 -7.04
C GLY A 46 -3.59 -9.85 -5.80
N PRO A 47 -3.97 -11.14 -6.01
CA PRO A 47 -4.27 -11.75 -7.31
C PRO A 47 -5.66 -11.34 -7.83
N TYR A 48 -5.73 -10.91 -9.07
CA TYR A 48 -7.00 -10.49 -9.69
C TYR A 48 -7.82 -11.67 -10.18
N ARG A 49 -7.17 -12.68 -10.74
CA ARG A 49 -7.81 -13.77 -11.46
C ARG A 49 -7.47 -15.14 -10.87
N ALA A 50 -8.36 -16.10 -11.08
CA ALA A 50 -8.19 -17.46 -10.55
C ALA A 50 -6.83 -18.12 -10.94
N TRP A 51 -6.34 -17.85 -12.17
CA TRP A 51 -5.06 -18.38 -12.62
C TRP A 51 -3.83 -17.72 -11.96
N GLU A 52 -3.99 -16.56 -11.32
CA GLU A 52 -2.93 -15.91 -10.54
C GLU A 52 -2.78 -16.48 -9.14
N MET A 53 -3.80 -17.20 -8.66
CA MET A 53 -3.81 -17.79 -7.31
C MET A 53 -2.62 -18.73 -7.07
N GLY A 54 -2.15 -19.42 -8.12
CA GLY A 54 -0.95 -20.28 -8.02
C GLY A 54 0.32 -19.45 -7.73
N ARG A 55 0.46 -18.29 -8.36
CA ARG A 55 1.58 -17.36 -8.11
C ARG A 55 1.45 -16.68 -6.75
N PHE A 56 0.25 -16.29 -6.37
CA PHE A 56 0.00 -15.72 -5.05
C PHE A 56 0.36 -16.70 -3.91
N ARG A 57 0.05 -18.00 -4.06
CA ARG A 57 0.52 -19.02 -3.10
C ARG A 57 2.04 -19.03 -2.97
N ARG A 58 2.79 -18.84 -4.05
CA ARG A 58 4.26 -18.75 -3.99
C ARG A 58 4.74 -17.48 -3.30
N VAL A 59 4.03 -16.35 -3.47
CA VAL A 59 4.28 -15.13 -2.66
C VAL A 59 4.12 -15.46 -1.17
N ILE A 60 3.02 -16.11 -0.79
CA ILE A 60 2.78 -16.55 0.60
C ILE A 60 3.90 -17.48 1.10
N GLU A 61 4.28 -18.47 0.32
CA GLU A 61 5.35 -19.41 0.69
C GLU A 61 6.69 -18.71 0.85
N ASP A 62 7.02 -17.77 -0.01
CA ASP A 62 8.26 -17.02 0.05
C ASP A 62 8.27 -16.04 1.22
N ALA A 63 7.19 -15.28 1.41
CA ALA A 63 7.00 -14.42 2.58
C ALA A 63 7.07 -15.22 3.89
N ASN A 64 6.51 -16.43 3.93
CA ASN A 64 6.56 -17.30 5.10
C ASN A 64 7.96 -17.85 5.44
N ARG A 65 8.90 -17.85 4.48
CA ARG A 65 10.30 -18.16 4.73
C ARG A 65 11.12 -16.94 5.19
N ALA A 66 10.62 -15.75 4.87
CA ALA A 66 11.28 -14.49 5.18
C ALA A 66 11.26 -14.16 6.67
N ASP A 67 12.31 -13.50 7.16
CA ASP A 67 12.30 -12.87 8.48
C ASP A 67 11.68 -11.49 8.38
N LEU A 68 10.37 -11.42 8.64
CA LEU A 68 9.56 -10.20 8.56
C LEU A 68 8.85 -9.93 9.88
N GLN A 69 8.75 -8.65 10.24
CA GLN A 69 7.94 -8.22 11.37
C GLN A 69 6.44 -8.30 11.04
N TRP A 70 6.07 -7.86 9.83
CA TRP A 70 4.71 -7.91 9.27
C TRP A 70 4.75 -7.95 7.74
N PHE A 71 3.58 -8.13 7.16
CA PHE A 71 3.35 -8.05 5.73
C PHE A 71 2.24 -7.01 5.46
N LEU A 72 2.49 -6.07 4.57
CA LEU A 72 1.57 -5.00 4.21
C LEU A 72 0.95 -5.29 2.84
N HIS A 73 -0.39 -5.26 2.75
CA HIS A 73 -1.10 -5.34 1.48
C HIS A 73 -1.75 -3.99 1.18
N VAL A 74 -1.35 -3.38 0.07
CA VAL A 74 -1.81 -2.04 -0.31
C VAL A 74 -3.02 -2.02 -1.25
N GLY A 75 -3.92 -2.99 -1.12
CA GLY A 75 -5.19 -2.98 -1.83
C GLY A 75 -5.18 -3.76 -3.13
N ASP A 76 -6.33 -3.73 -3.79
CA ASP A 76 -6.63 -4.47 -5.02
C ASP A 76 -6.39 -5.96 -4.87
N ILE A 77 -7.10 -6.56 -3.91
CA ILE A 77 -7.03 -8.00 -3.60
C ILE A 77 -7.79 -8.86 -4.60
N LEU A 78 -8.58 -8.24 -5.45
CA LEU A 78 -9.35 -8.89 -6.53
C LEU A 78 -9.68 -7.86 -7.61
N TRP A 79 -10.11 -8.33 -8.78
CA TRP A 79 -10.73 -7.47 -9.77
C TRP A 79 -12.23 -7.79 -9.88
N TYR A 80 -12.58 -9.05 -10.12
CA TYR A 80 -13.97 -9.51 -10.20
C TYR A 80 -14.08 -11.01 -9.92
N PRO A 81 -15.26 -11.48 -9.47
CA PRO A 81 -16.39 -10.69 -8.98
C PRO A 81 -16.15 -10.15 -7.58
N CYS A 82 -16.81 -9.05 -7.22
CA CYS A 82 -16.83 -8.50 -5.86
C CYS A 82 -17.74 -9.32 -4.91
N SER A 83 -17.75 -10.64 -5.00
CA SER A 83 -18.63 -11.50 -4.23
C SER A 83 -18.10 -11.73 -2.80
N ASN A 84 -19.01 -12.14 -1.89
CA ASN A 84 -18.59 -12.53 -0.54
C ASN A 84 -17.64 -13.73 -0.56
N ASP A 85 -17.86 -14.70 -1.46
CA ASP A 85 -16.96 -15.85 -1.61
C ASP A 85 -15.56 -15.43 -2.04
N ALA A 86 -15.45 -14.45 -2.95
CA ALA A 86 -14.16 -13.87 -3.32
C ALA A 86 -13.48 -13.22 -2.11
N TYR A 87 -14.19 -12.42 -1.32
CA TYR A 87 -13.62 -11.84 -0.09
C TYR A 87 -13.14 -12.90 0.89
N MET A 88 -13.94 -13.93 1.16
CA MET A 88 -13.56 -15.02 2.06
C MET A 88 -12.32 -15.77 1.55
N SER A 89 -12.22 -15.98 0.23
CA SER A 89 -11.04 -16.59 -0.38
C SER A 89 -9.78 -15.72 -0.20
N ARG A 90 -9.89 -14.40 -0.36
CA ARG A 90 -8.76 -13.47 -0.15
C ARG A 90 -8.37 -13.35 1.32
N LEU A 91 -9.35 -13.30 2.22
CA LEU A 91 -9.10 -13.32 3.66
C LEU A 91 -8.37 -14.60 4.08
N ALA A 92 -8.78 -15.75 3.55
CA ALA A 92 -8.08 -17.02 3.81
C ALA A 92 -6.62 -17.00 3.30
N GLY A 93 -6.37 -16.39 2.12
CA GLY A 93 -5.04 -16.19 1.58
C GLY A 93 -4.16 -15.29 2.47
N MET A 94 -4.69 -14.17 2.94
CA MET A 94 -3.98 -13.28 3.86
C MET A 94 -3.68 -13.98 5.19
N ASN A 95 -4.62 -14.76 5.73
CA ASN A 95 -4.43 -15.49 6.97
C ASN A 95 -3.49 -16.71 6.84
N ALA A 96 -3.16 -17.14 5.62
CA ALA A 96 -2.13 -18.14 5.36
C ALA A 96 -0.69 -17.56 5.43
N ILE A 97 -0.52 -16.24 5.42
CA ILE A 97 0.74 -15.58 5.70
C ILE A 97 1.00 -15.68 7.21
N ARG A 98 2.12 -16.28 7.61
CA ARG A 98 2.44 -16.52 9.03
C ARG A 98 2.66 -15.24 9.85
N HIS A 99 3.03 -14.14 9.18
CA HIS A 99 3.26 -12.83 9.79
C HIS A 99 1.94 -12.08 10.03
N PRO A 100 1.92 -11.06 10.89
CA PRO A 100 0.83 -10.10 10.91
C PRO A 100 0.65 -9.48 9.53
N VAL A 101 -0.59 -9.37 9.06
CA VAL A 101 -0.91 -8.73 7.77
C VAL A 101 -1.72 -7.47 8.03
N ILE A 102 -1.18 -6.34 7.63
CA ILE A 102 -1.88 -5.06 7.61
C ILE A 102 -2.40 -4.86 6.18
N TYR A 103 -3.67 -4.51 6.06
CA TYR A 103 -4.33 -4.34 4.79
C TYR A 103 -4.97 -2.95 4.70
N THR A 104 -4.77 -2.26 3.58
CA THR A 104 -5.52 -1.07 3.19
C THR A 104 -6.28 -1.36 1.90
N PRO A 105 -7.59 -1.01 1.80
CA PRO A 105 -8.41 -1.34 0.62
C PRO A 105 -7.97 -0.60 -0.64
N GLY A 106 -8.14 -1.26 -1.80
CA GLY A 106 -8.13 -0.64 -3.12
C GLY A 106 -9.54 -0.30 -3.61
N ASP A 107 -9.66 0.13 -4.86
CA ASP A 107 -10.93 0.47 -5.49
C ASP A 107 -11.65 -0.77 -6.03
N ASN A 108 -10.92 -1.77 -6.52
CA ASN A 108 -11.49 -2.99 -7.11
C ASN A 108 -12.36 -3.78 -6.13
N GLU A 109 -12.06 -3.73 -4.85
CA GLU A 109 -12.83 -4.48 -3.87
C GLU A 109 -14.11 -3.81 -3.40
N TRP A 110 -14.36 -2.55 -3.77
CA TRP A 110 -15.62 -1.89 -3.38
C TRP A 110 -16.08 -0.79 -4.35
N ALA A 111 -15.23 0.20 -4.69
CA ALA A 111 -15.61 1.36 -5.49
C ALA A 111 -16.03 0.95 -6.91
N ASP A 112 -15.27 0.06 -7.54
CA ASP A 112 -15.49 -0.40 -8.91
C ASP A 112 -16.39 -1.64 -9.01
N CYS A 113 -16.92 -2.12 -7.90
CA CYS A 113 -17.86 -3.24 -7.86
C CYS A 113 -19.20 -2.94 -8.56
N HIS A 114 -19.45 -1.69 -8.92
CA HIS A 114 -20.63 -1.29 -9.71
C HIS A 114 -20.55 -1.75 -11.17
N GLU A 115 -19.39 -2.07 -11.66
CA GLU A 115 -19.22 -2.59 -13.02
C GLU A 115 -19.92 -3.95 -13.20
N ASP A 116 -20.55 -4.17 -14.35
CA ASP A 116 -21.28 -5.41 -14.65
C ASP A 116 -20.40 -6.65 -14.49
N ILE A 117 -19.15 -6.57 -14.94
CA ILE A 117 -18.19 -7.66 -14.83
C ILE A 117 -17.82 -7.95 -13.37
N ALA A 118 -17.86 -6.94 -12.51
CA ALA A 118 -17.61 -7.08 -11.08
C ALA A 118 -18.83 -7.57 -10.31
N GLY A 119 -20.01 -7.58 -10.95
CA GLY A 119 -21.27 -8.08 -10.41
C GLY A 119 -22.34 -7.03 -10.18
N GLY A 120 -22.12 -5.78 -10.59
CA GLY A 120 -23.12 -4.69 -10.50
C GLY A 120 -23.53 -4.34 -9.08
N TYR A 121 -22.62 -4.46 -8.13
CA TYR A 121 -22.93 -4.19 -6.72
C TYR A 121 -22.92 -2.69 -6.43
N ARG A 122 -23.70 -2.27 -5.44
CA ARG A 122 -23.62 -0.90 -4.89
C ARG A 122 -22.28 -0.71 -4.14
N PRO A 123 -21.43 0.28 -4.49
CA PRO A 123 -20.13 0.50 -3.86
C PRO A 123 -20.19 0.59 -2.33
N LEU A 124 -21.11 1.40 -1.78
CA LEU A 124 -21.24 1.57 -0.33
C LEU A 124 -21.70 0.29 0.40
N ASP A 125 -22.47 -0.58 -0.27
CA ASP A 125 -22.82 -1.89 0.28
C ASP A 125 -21.58 -2.80 0.33
N ARG A 126 -20.76 -2.74 -0.70
CA ARG A 126 -19.50 -3.49 -0.75
C ARG A 126 -18.51 -2.98 0.28
N LEU A 127 -18.38 -1.66 0.45
CA LEU A 127 -17.54 -1.08 1.50
C LEU A 127 -17.96 -1.56 2.90
N ARG A 128 -19.27 -1.57 3.19
CA ARG A 128 -19.76 -2.13 4.47
C ARG A 128 -19.41 -3.60 4.63
N GLN A 129 -19.59 -4.40 3.57
CA GLN A 129 -19.25 -5.82 3.61
C GLN A 129 -17.74 -6.07 3.72
N LEU A 130 -16.93 -5.25 3.06
CA LEU A 130 -15.48 -5.29 3.16
C LEU A 130 -15.03 -5.04 4.61
N ARG A 131 -15.53 -3.96 5.22
CA ARG A 131 -15.26 -3.64 6.63
C ARG A 131 -15.66 -4.78 7.56
N ALA A 132 -16.87 -5.35 7.36
CA ALA A 132 -17.35 -6.48 8.16
C ALA A 132 -16.50 -7.76 7.98
N THR A 133 -15.86 -7.94 6.83
CA THR A 133 -15.06 -9.12 6.53
C THR A 133 -13.59 -8.98 6.99
N PHE A 134 -12.94 -7.90 6.61
CA PHE A 134 -11.48 -7.76 6.83
C PHE A 134 -11.14 -6.99 8.10
N PHE A 135 -12.07 -6.21 8.63
CA PHE A 135 -11.89 -5.38 9.82
C PHE A 135 -12.88 -5.73 10.93
N ALA A 136 -13.31 -7.00 10.99
CA ALA A 136 -14.25 -7.51 12.01
C ALA A 136 -13.76 -7.28 13.45
N ASN A 137 -12.43 -7.20 13.63
CA ASN A 137 -11.77 -6.87 14.91
C ASN A 137 -10.95 -5.59 14.72
N PRO A 138 -11.56 -4.40 14.79
CA PRO A 138 -10.83 -3.15 14.62
C PRO A 138 -9.62 -3.03 15.54
N GLY A 139 -8.48 -2.60 15.00
CA GLY A 139 -7.24 -2.50 15.76
C GLY A 139 -6.46 -3.81 15.91
N MET A 140 -6.87 -4.89 15.21
CA MET A 140 -6.09 -6.13 15.08
C MET A 140 -5.72 -6.36 13.62
N SER A 141 -4.46 -6.75 13.37
CA SER A 141 -4.04 -7.16 12.02
C SER A 141 -4.67 -8.51 11.64
N LEU A 142 -4.65 -8.81 10.35
CA LEU A 142 -4.87 -10.15 9.80
C LEU A 142 -3.58 -10.97 9.91
N GLY A 143 -3.55 -12.15 9.25
CA GLY A 143 -2.39 -13.03 9.19
C GLY A 143 -2.44 -14.18 10.18
N GLY A 144 -1.52 -15.12 10.03
CA GLY A 144 -1.39 -16.30 10.91
C GLY A 144 -0.95 -15.94 12.33
N ARG A 145 -0.22 -14.84 12.48
CA ARG A 145 -0.01 -14.13 13.75
C ARG A 145 -0.68 -12.77 13.64
N THR A 146 -1.13 -12.23 14.75
CA THR A 146 -1.76 -10.92 14.79
C THR A 146 -0.94 -9.95 15.64
N MET A 147 -1.10 -8.66 15.39
CA MET A 147 -0.55 -7.58 16.21
C MET A 147 -1.62 -6.52 16.47
N SER A 148 -1.51 -5.85 17.61
CA SER A 148 -2.39 -4.74 17.95
C SER A 148 -1.98 -3.47 17.20
N LEU A 149 -2.96 -2.74 16.69
CA LEU A 149 -2.83 -1.51 15.94
C LEU A 149 -3.72 -0.43 16.56
N ALA A 150 -3.29 0.81 16.58
CA ALA A 150 -4.22 1.92 16.81
C ALA A 150 -5.11 2.05 15.57
N THR A 151 -6.43 2.17 15.77
CA THR A 151 -7.38 2.43 14.67
C THR A 151 -8.02 3.80 14.85
N GLN A 152 -8.25 4.49 13.73
CA GLN A 152 -8.88 5.80 13.73
C GLN A 152 -10.30 5.76 14.28
N SER A 153 -10.97 4.62 14.17
CA SER A 153 -12.34 4.42 14.69
C SER A 153 -12.46 4.56 16.21
N GLN A 154 -11.35 4.63 16.94
CA GLN A 154 -11.33 4.98 18.37
C GLN A 154 -11.59 6.48 18.61
N ASP A 155 -11.42 7.32 17.61
CA ASP A 155 -11.81 8.72 17.64
C ASP A 155 -13.31 8.85 17.33
N SER A 156 -14.04 9.52 18.21
CA SER A 156 -15.50 9.71 18.06
C SER A 156 -15.91 10.47 16.79
N ALA A 157 -14.99 11.24 16.19
CA ALA A 157 -15.20 11.93 14.93
C ALA A 157 -15.07 11.01 13.70
N PHE A 158 -14.44 9.84 13.86
CA PHE A 158 -14.03 8.97 12.76
C PHE A 158 -14.38 7.49 12.98
N THR A 159 -15.45 7.20 13.68
CA THR A 159 -15.83 5.84 14.13
C THR A 159 -16.03 4.82 12.99
N GLU A 160 -16.29 5.27 11.76
CA GLU A 160 -16.51 4.40 10.60
C GLU A 160 -15.22 3.91 9.96
N PHE A 161 -14.07 4.60 10.19
CA PHE A 161 -12.80 4.36 9.49
C PHE A 161 -11.94 3.35 10.24
N VAL A 162 -12.42 2.11 10.33
CA VAL A 162 -11.75 0.99 11.00
C VAL A 162 -10.48 0.54 10.28
N GLU A 163 -10.37 0.81 8.99
CA GLU A 163 -9.26 0.46 8.10
C GLU A 163 -8.06 1.41 8.20
N ASN A 164 -8.26 2.65 8.68
CA ASN A 164 -7.16 3.56 8.97
C ASN A 164 -6.49 3.13 10.27
N VAL A 165 -5.31 2.54 10.16
CA VAL A 165 -4.58 1.99 11.32
C VAL A 165 -3.17 2.55 11.41
N ARG A 166 -2.58 2.50 12.62
CA ARG A 166 -1.23 3.02 12.90
C ARG A 166 -0.52 2.19 13.95
N TRP A 167 0.79 2.07 13.82
CA TRP A 167 1.66 1.40 14.80
C TRP A 167 3.05 2.02 14.82
N ARG A 168 3.82 1.71 15.86
CA ARG A 168 5.20 2.16 16.01
C ARG A 168 6.12 0.95 16.06
N PHE A 169 7.24 1.04 15.37
CA PHE A 169 8.28 0.00 15.43
C PHE A 169 9.63 0.56 14.97
N GLY A 170 10.72 0.18 15.63
CA GLY A 170 12.09 0.44 15.20
C GLY A 170 12.39 1.91 14.87
N GLY A 171 11.98 2.84 15.73
CA GLY A 171 12.21 4.28 15.54
C GLY A 171 11.33 4.96 14.49
N CYS A 172 10.35 4.24 13.95
CA CYS A 172 9.40 4.73 12.95
C CYS A 172 7.96 4.66 13.45
N VAL A 173 7.10 5.48 12.84
CA VAL A 173 5.65 5.33 12.87
C VAL A 173 5.15 4.96 11.49
N PHE A 174 4.23 4.02 11.46
CA PHE A 174 3.60 3.48 10.25
C PHE A 174 2.11 3.79 10.29
N ALA A 175 1.51 4.14 9.15
CA ALA A 175 0.07 4.33 9.02
C ALA A 175 -0.44 3.77 7.69
N ALA A 176 -1.54 3.03 7.76
CA ALA A 176 -2.34 2.68 6.58
C ALA A 176 -3.48 3.70 6.45
N LEU A 177 -3.70 4.15 5.22
CA LEU A 177 -4.61 5.23 4.84
C LEU A 177 -5.55 4.71 3.75
N HIS A 178 -6.85 4.75 4.00
CA HIS A 178 -7.85 4.32 3.02
C HIS A 178 -8.03 5.38 1.93
N MET A 179 -7.09 5.43 1.00
CA MET A 179 -7.16 6.25 -0.21
C MET A 179 -6.96 5.32 -1.42
N VAL A 180 -7.95 5.29 -2.31
CA VAL A 180 -8.07 4.27 -3.36
C VAL A 180 -7.86 4.86 -4.74
N GLY A 181 -7.73 4.00 -5.76
CA GLY A 181 -7.73 4.34 -7.17
C GLY A 181 -9.07 4.93 -7.64
N SER A 182 -9.33 4.86 -8.94
CA SER A 182 -10.58 5.37 -9.55
C SER A 182 -10.91 6.82 -9.15
N GLY A 183 -9.84 7.68 -9.10
CA GLY A 183 -9.96 9.07 -8.67
C GLY A 183 -10.40 9.17 -7.21
N ASN A 184 -9.85 8.37 -6.33
CA ASN A 184 -10.24 8.24 -4.93
C ASN A 184 -11.74 7.90 -4.79
N ALA A 185 -12.25 6.97 -5.62
CA ALA A 185 -13.65 6.56 -5.73
C ALA A 185 -14.61 7.71 -6.13
N SER A 186 -14.11 8.78 -6.77
CA SER A 186 -14.94 9.91 -7.21
C SER A 186 -15.41 9.81 -8.67
N ARG A 187 -14.97 8.78 -9.41
CA ARG A 187 -15.39 8.61 -10.81
C ARG A 187 -16.90 8.44 -10.91
N PRO A 188 -17.55 9.07 -11.91
CA PRO A 188 -18.99 8.91 -12.12
C PRO A 188 -19.33 7.50 -12.59
N PHE A 189 -20.46 6.97 -12.11
CA PHE A 189 -21.02 5.70 -12.56
C PHE A 189 -22.55 5.77 -12.56
N GLU A 190 -23.22 4.86 -13.28
CA GLU A 190 -24.67 4.80 -13.31
C GLU A 190 -25.23 4.45 -11.92
N GLY A 191 -26.14 5.28 -11.43
CA GLY A 191 -26.71 5.11 -10.10
C GLY A 191 -25.89 5.69 -8.95
N ARG A 192 -24.83 6.49 -9.23
CA ARG A 192 -24.11 7.28 -8.23
C ARG A 192 -25.08 8.27 -7.55
N THR A 193 -24.93 8.45 -6.26
CA THR A 193 -25.79 9.32 -5.43
C THR A 193 -24.96 10.26 -4.58
N SER A 194 -25.60 11.25 -3.94
CA SER A 194 -24.93 12.14 -2.99
C SER A 194 -24.28 11.38 -1.81
N ALA A 195 -24.81 10.21 -1.41
CA ALA A 195 -24.20 9.39 -0.37
C ALA A 195 -22.82 8.86 -0.78
N ASP A 196 -22.61 8.57 -2.06
CA ASP A 196 -21.31 8.15 -2.59
C ASP A 196 -20.33 9.34 -2.57
N ASP A 197 -20.81 10.56 -2.84
CA ASP A 197 -19.99 11.79 -2.76
C ASP A 197 -19.66 12.16 -1.31
N ASP A 198 -20.63 12.02 -0.39
CA ASP A 198 -20.45 12.26 1.04
C ASP A 198 -19.39 11.30 1.63
N GLU A 199 -19.37 10.03 1.18
CA GLU A 199 -18.34 9.07 1.58
C GLU A 199 -16.94 9.52 1.17
N VAL A 200 -16.76 9.94 -0.09
CA VAL A 200 -15.47 10.42 -0.59
C VAL A 200 -14.97 11.61 0.25
N VAL A 201 -15.85 12.56 0.57
CA VAL A 201 -15.51 13.73 1.39
C VAL A 201 -15.13 13.30 2.80
N ALA A 202 -15.95 12.46 3.45
CA ALA A 202 -15.72 12.00 4.81
C ALA A 202 -14.44 11.19 4.94
N ARG A 203 -14.21 10.23 4.02
CA ARG A 203 -13.01 9.40 4.00
C ARG A 203 -11.75 10.22 3.73
N THR A 204 -11.79 11.16 2.78
CA THR A 204 -10.66 12.04 2.51
C THR A 204 -10.31 12.89 3.74
N SER A 205 -11.31 13.43 4.43
CA SER A 205 -11.11 14.18 5.68
C SER A 205 -10.48 13.30 6.76
N ALA A 206 -10.96 12.06 6.92
CA ALA A 206 -10.42 11.10 7.87
C ALA A 206 -8.95 10.76 7.55
N VAL A 207 -8.62 10.49 6.29
CA VAL A 207 -7.25 10.20 5.84
C VAL A 207 -6.32 11.37 6.14
N LEU A 208 -6.71 12.61 5.82
CA LEU A 208 -5.90 13.80 6.11
C LEU A 208 -5.63 13.95 7.62
N ALA A 209 -6.67 13.84 8.43
CA ALA A 209 -6.53 13.93 9.89
C ALA A 209 -5.61 12.83 10.45
N TRP A 210 -5.72 11.58 9.93
CA TRP A 210 -4.90 10.46 10.38
C TRP A 210 -3.44 10.63 9.97
N MET A 211 -3.19 11.12 8.76
CA MET A 211 -1.85 11.47 8.28
C MET A 211 -1.22 12.56 9.15
N GLU A 212 -1.93 13.66 9.39
CA GLU A 212 -1.44 14.77 10.23
C GLU A 212 -1.09 14.30 11.63
N GLU A 213 -1.96 13.53 12.25
CA GLU A 213 -1.74 12.96 13.57
C GLU A 213 -0.53 12.01 13.60
N THR A 214 -0.29 11.28 12.50
CA THR A 214 0.88 10.40 12.37
C THR A 214 2.19 11.20 12.40
N PHE A 215 2.26 12.30 11.67
CA PHE A 215 3.43 13.18 11.69
C PHE A 215 3.59 13.89 13.07
N ARG A 216 2.48 14.32 13.67
CA ARG A 216 2.51 14.92 15.01
C ARG A 216 3.07 13.94 16.05
N ILE A 217 2.68 12.67 15.99
CA ILE A 217 3.23 11.61 16.85
C ILE A 217 4.72 11.43 16.60
N ALA A 218 5.14 11.34 15.33
CA ALA A 218 6.55 11.20 15.00
C ALA A 218 7.39 12.34 15.60
N GLN A 219 6.92 13.57 15.47
CA GLN A 219 7.61 14.75 16.02
C GLN A 219 7.63 14.75 17.54
N SER A 220 6.49 14.50 18.19
CA SER A 220 6.38 14.55 19.66
C SER A 220 7.17 13.44 20.35
N GLU A 221 7.33 12.27 19.71
CA GLU A 221 8.07 11.13 20.25
C GLU A 221 9.53 11.07 19.74
N GLY A 222 9.95 12.02 18.91
CA GLY A 222 11.31 12.07 18.35
C GLY A 222 11.63 10.91 17.41
N LEU A 223 10.61 10.31 16.78
CA LEU A 223 10.79 9.25 15.80
C LEU A 223 11.48 9.79 14.55
N LYS A 224 12.26 8.94 13.89
CA LYS A 224 13.11 9.32 12.75
C LYS A 224 12.49 8.96 11.40
N GLY A 225 11.48 8.10 11.39
CA GLY A 225 10.81 7.65 10.16
C GLY A 225 9.30 7.76 10.25
N VAL A 226 8.67 8.15 9.14
CA VAL A 226 7.23 8.06 8.90
C VAL A 226 7.03 7.21 7.67
N VAL A 227 6.22 6.15 7.78
CA VAL A 227 5.85 5.28 6.66
C VAL A 227 4.34 5.34 6.49
N LEU A 228 3.90 5.79 5.33
CA LEU A 228 2.50 5.86 4.94
C LEU A 228 2.23 4.82 3.87
N ALA A 229 1.12 4.12 3.97
CA ALA A 229 0.68 3.15 2.97
C ALA A 229 -0.76 3.44 2.56
N LEU A 230 -1.01 3.45 1.28
CA LEU A 230 -2.33 3.61 0.66
C LEU A 230 -2.41 2.78 -0.62
N HIS A 231 -3.54 2.77 -1.31
CA HIS A 231 -3.66 2.05 -2.57
C HIS A 231 -3.43 2.95 -3.78
N GLY A 232 -4.25 3.99 -3.94
CA GLY A 232 -4.33 4.78 -5.17
C GLY A 232 -3.04 5.53 -5.50
N ASP A 233 -2.70 5.63 -6.77
CA ASP A 233 -1.63 6.51 -7.24
C ASP A 233 -2.08 7.97 -7.17
N PRO A 234 -1.48 8.80 -6.30
CA PRO A 234 -1.87 10.19 -6.14
C PRO A 234 -1.28 11.14 -7.20
N GLY A 235 -0.49 10.62 -8.17
CA GLY A 235 0.16 11.40 -9.21
C GLY A 235 1.16 12.40 -8.67
N LEU A 236 2.10 11.96 -7.85
CA LEU A 236 3.05 12.84 -7.14
C LEU A 236 3.86 13.75 -8.06
N GLU A 237 4.13 13.33 -9.30
CA GLU A 237 4.85 14.09 -10.32
C GLU A 237 3.98 15.18 -10.95
N ASP A 238 2.70 14.84 -11.17
CA ASP A 238 1.76 15.58 -12.02
C ASP A 238 0.44 15.89 -11.30
N TYR A 239 0.43 15.95 -9.97
CA TYR A 239 -0.79 16.15 -9.16
C TYR A 239 -1.55 17.45 -9.50
N ALA A 240 -0.93 18.35 -10.24
CA ALA A 240 -1.60 19.53 -10.80
C ALA A 240 -2.51 19.19 -11.98
N ASP A 241 -2.31 18.06 -12.66
CA ASP A 241 -3.16 17.58 -13.73
C ASP A 241 -4.58 17.30 -13.20
N GLN A 242 -5.57 17.47 -14.07
CA GLN A 242 -6.99 17.30 -13.71
C GLN A 242 -7.34 15.84 -13.37
N VAL A 243 -6.63 14.88 -13.93
CA VAL A 243 -6.83 13.45 -13.63
C VAL A 243 -6.54 13.13 -12.15
N TYR A 244 -5.60 13.86 -11.55
CA TYR A 244 -5.24 13.74 -10.14
C TYR A 244 -5.94 14.74 -9.21
N ALA A 245 -6.90 15.53 -9.72
CA ALA A 245 -7.61 16.51 -8.91
C ALA A 245 -8.18 15.98 -7.59
N PRO A 246 -8.70 14.73 -7.51
CA PRO A 246 -9.20 14.17 -6.26
C PRO A 246 -8.11 13.96 -5.18
N TYR A 247 -6.85 13.84 -5.57
CA TYR A 247 -5.73 13.62 -4.65
C TYR A 247 -4.97 14.91 -4.32
N ARG A 248 -5.24 16.01 -5.02
CA ARG A 248 -4.47 17.26 -4.90
C ARG A 248 -4.34 17.74 -3.46
N GLY A 249 -5.43 17.75 -2.71
CA GLY A 249 -5.41 18.15 -1.31
C GLY A 249 -4.52 17.29 -0.44
N PHE A 250 -4.53 15.97 -0.69
CA PHE A 250 -3.65 15.02 -0.02
C PHE A 250 -2.17 15.28 -0.34
N VAL A 251 -1.82 15.42 -1.62
CA VAL A 251 -0.42 15.63 -2.03
C VAL A 251 0.13 16.96 -1.49
N GLN A 252 -0.67 18.03 -1.55
CA GLN A 252 -0.28 19.33 -0.98
C GLN A 252 -0.05 19.24 0.53
N ARG A 253 -0.92 18.53 1.24
CA ARG A 253 -0.78 18.37 2.69
C ARG A 253 0.42 17.47 3.04
N LEU A 254 0.63 16.40 2.29
CA LEU A 254 1.80 15.53 2.42
C LEU A 254 3.10 16.34 2.23
N GLU A 255 3.18 17.16 1.19
CA GLU A 255 4.32 18.03 0.95
C GLU A 255 4.63 18.94 2.15
N ASP A 256 3.60 19.62 2.69
CA ASP A 256 3.77 20.49 3.86
C ASP A 256 4.28 19.73 5.08
N LEU A 257 3.78 18.52 5.33
CA LEU A 257 4.19 17.67 6.43
C LEU A 257 5.63 17.15 6.25
N VAL A 258 5.99 16.74 5.04
CA VAL A 258 7.35 16.29 4.70
C VAL A 258 8.36 17.41 4.87
N LYS A 259 8.05 18.63 4.43
CA LYS A 259 8.89 19.84 4.63
C LYS A 259 9.08 20.16 6.11
N GLY A 260 8.07 19.93 6.93
CA GLY A 260 8.10 20.17 8.38
C GLY A 260 8.73 19.05 9.21
N PHE A 261 9.12 17.93 8.59
CA PHE A 261 9.65 16.76 9.29
C PHE A 261 11.14 16.55 9.02
N ALA A 262 11.94 16.47 10.08
CA ALA A 262 13.39 16.30 9.94
C ALA A 262 13.85 14.88 9.62
N GLY A 263 12.96 13.88 9.76
CA GLY A 263 13.24 12.47 9.49
C GLY A 263 12.90 12.06 8.07
N GLN A 264 13.02 10.76 7.79
CA GLN A 264 12.69 10.17 6.49
C GLN A 264 11.19 9.86 6.37
N VAL A 265 10.63 10.08 5.20
CA VAL A 265 9.23 9.74 4.88
C VAL A 265 9.22 8.75 3.71
N LEU A 266 8.56 7.61 3.90
CA LEU A 266 8.27 6.65 2.85
C LEU A 266 6.77 6.65 2.58
N LEU A 267 6.37 6.85 1.34
CA LEU A 267 5.02 6.57 0.85
C LEU A 267 5.04 5.27 0.06
N ILE A 268 4.13 4.36 0.39
CA ILE A 268 3.94 3.08 -0.28
C ILE A 268 2.56 3.08 -0.92
N HIS A 269 2.48 2.75 -2.21
CA HIS A 269 1.20 2.61 -2.92
C HIS A 269 1.25 1.54 -4.02
N GLY A 270 0.11 1.28 -4.65
CA GLY A 270 -0.08 0.42 -5.80
C GLY A 270 -0.74 1.17 -6.95
N ASP A 271 -1.77 0.58 -7.55
CA ASP A 271 -2.71 1.11 -8.55
C ASP A 271 -2.16 1.12 -9.99
N SER A 272 -0.94 1.57 -10.25
CA SER A 272 -0.40 1.60 -11.61
C SER A 272 0.29 0.30 -12.07
N HIS A 273 0.53 -0.63 -11.15
CA HIS A 273 1.12 -1.97 -11.40
C HIS A 273 2.60 -1.96 -11.79
N GLU A 274 3.30 -0.85 -11.60
CA GLU A 274 4.72 -0.72 -11.92
C GLU A 274 5.56 -0.68 -10.64
N LEU A 275 6.57 -1.57 -10.52
CA LEU A 275 7.52 -1.43 -9.43
C LEU A 275 8.36 -0.18 -9.62
N LEU A 276 8.25 0.75 -8.69
CA LEU A 276 9.00 2.00 -8.74
C LEU A 276 9.51 2.40 -7.35
N VAL A 277 10.78 2.82 -7.30
CA VAL A 277 11.38 3.43 -6.11
C VAL A 277 12.06 4.71 -6.54
N ASP A 278 11.57 5.85 -6.09
CA ASP A 278 12.07 7.16 -6.51
C ASP A 278 11.76 8.28 -5.50
N HIS A 279 12.04 9.54 -5.90
CA HIS A 279 11.87 10.76 -5.09
C HIS A 279 11.06 11.82 -5.85
N PRO A 280 9.76 11.55 -6.15
CA PRO A 280 8.98 12.41 -7.03
C PRO A 280 8.49 13.70 -6.37
N LEU A 281 8.33 13.71 -5.03
CA LEU A 281 7.73 14.83 -4.33
C LEU A 281 8.63 16.06 -4.34
N ARG A 282 8.06 17.18 -4.78
CA ARG A 282 8.76 18.47 -4.89
C ARG A 282 8.09 19.53 -4.05
N ASP A 283 8.87 20.47 -3.58
CA ASP A 283 8.35 21.72 -3.01
C ASP A 283 7.65 22.50 -4.11
N ARG A 284 6.34 22.69 -4.00
CA ARG A 284 5.51 23.41 -4.99
C ARG A 284 5.90 24.90 -5.18
N THR A 285 6.64 25.48 -4.21
CA THR A 285 7.07 26.86 -4.28
C THR A 285 8.39 27.00 -5.03
N THR A 286 9.34 26.08 -4.81
CA THR A 286 10.70 26.16 -5.35
C THR A 286 10.95 25.19 -6.49
N GLY A 287 10.11 24.17 -6.68
CA GLY A 287 10.30 23.08 -7.63
C GLY A 287 11.40 22.09 -7.23
N GLN A 288 12.07 22.27 -6.07
CA GLN A 288 13.16 21.42 -5.64
C GLN A 288 12.63 20.09 -5.07
N PRO A 289 13.31 18.96 -5.34
CA PRO A 289 12.96 17.69 -4.73
C PRO A 289 13.06 17.73 -3.20
N LEU A 290 12.15 17.08 -2.50
CA LEU A 290 12.22 16.88 -1.06
C LEU A 290 13.07 15.64 -0.77
N SER A 291 14.31 15.85 -0.40
CA SER A 291 15.33 14.78 -0.25
C SER A 291 15.07 13.78 0.87
N ASN A 292 14.15 14.12 1.78
CA ASN A 292 13.73 13.22 2.87
C ASN A 292 12.47 12.42 2.53
N PHE A 293 12.00 12.45 1.28
CA PHE A 293 10.84 11.70 0.82
C PHE A 293 11.26 10.62 -0.18
N THR A 294 10.67 9.44 -0.05
CA THR A 294 10.81 8.32 -0.98
C THR A 294 9.43 7.74 -1.28
N ARG A 295 9.17 7.36 -2.54
CA ARG A 295 8.04 6.54 -2.94
C ARG A 295 8.50 5.11 -3.18
N LEU A 296 7.69 4.15 -2.74
CA LEU A 296 7.68 2.77 -3.20
C LEU A 296 6.32 2.47 -3.81
N GLU A 297 6.29 2.20 -5.10
CA GLU A 297 5.14 1.62 -5.77
C GLU A 297 5.35 0.13 -5.97
N THR A 298 4.31 -0.68 -5.74
CA THR A 298 4.43 -2.14 -5.76
C THR A 298 4.19 -2.73 -7.13
N TYR A 299 4.59 -3.99 -7.31
CA TYR A 299 4.12 -4.80 -8.43
C TYR A 299 2.59 -4.89 -8.45
N GLY A 300 2.03 -5.04 -9.65
CA GLY A 300 0.65 -5.39 -9.89
C GLY A 300 0.51 -6.36 -11.05
N ALA A 301 -0.66 -7.00 -11.18
CA ALA A 301 -0.94 -7.94 -12.25
C ALA A 301 -0.64 -7.34 -13.63
N PRO A 302 0.00 -8.09 -14.55
CA PRO A 302 0.25 -9.53 -14.51
C PRO A 302 1.54 -9.94 -13.80
N ASP A 303 2.30 -9.00 -13.24
CA ASP A 303 3.53 -9.28 -12.50
C ASP A 303 3.20 -9.47 -11.03
N ILE A 304 3.28 -10.71 -10.56
CA ILE A 304 3.00 -11.08 -9.18
C ILE A 304 4.32 -11.16 -8.41
N GLY A 305 4.52 -10.22 -7.51
CA GLY A 305 5.73 -10.10 -6.70
C GLY A 305 5.46 -9.30 -5.44
N TRP A 306 6.41 -9.27 -4.54
CA TRP A 306 6.38 -8.48 -3.34
C TRP A 306 7.74 -7.81 -3.12
N VAL A 307 7.79 -6.82 -2.26
CA VAL A 307 9.03 -6.11 -1.93
C VAL A 307 9.35 -6.33 -0.47
N ARG A 308 10.57 -6.79 -0.18
CA ARG A 308 11.12 -6.77 1.17
C ARG A 308 11.74 -5.40 1.41
N VAL A 309 11.24 -4.69 2.41
CA VAL A 309 11.74 -3.38 2.81
C VAL A 309 12.53 -3.54 4.09
N VAL A 310 13.79 -3.13 4.07
CA VAL A 310 14.72 -3.20 5.22
C VAL A 310 14.88 -1.82 5.84
N VAL A 311 14.74 -1.75 7.15
CA VAL A 311 14.79 -0.51 7.93
C VAL A 311 15.88 -0.61 8.99
N ASP A 312 16.73 0.39 9.06
CA ASP A 312 17.65 0.62 10.19
C ASP A 312 16.84 1.15 11.38
N SER A 313 16.72 0.35 12.44
CA SER A 313 15.92 0.68 13.60
C SER A 313 16.50 1.79 14.51
N VAL A 314 17.79 2.08 14.36
CA VAL A 314 18.48 3.15 15.12
C VAL A 314 18.31 4.49 14.40
N ALA A 315 18.53 4.48 13.09
CA ALA A 315 18.39 5.67 12.25
C ALA A 315 16.93 5.96 11.86
N GLY A 316 16.03 4.97 11.97
CA GLY A 316 14.63 5.06 11.55
C GLY A 316 14.51 5.36 10.04
N ARG A 317 15.38 4.77 9.24
CA ARG A 317 15.43 5.00 7.78
C ARG A 317 15.40 3.71 6.99
N ILE A 318 14.83 3.78 5.79
CA ILE A 318 14.91 2.67 4.84
C ILE A 318 16.34 2.56 4.33
N VAL A 319 16.86 1.35 4.32
CA VAL A 319 18.23 1.06 3.85
C VAL A 319 18.24 0.22 2.58
N GLU A 320 17.18 -0.54 2.31
CA GLU A 320 17.11 -1.42 1.14
C GLU A 320 15.68 -1.72 0.74
N PHE A 321 15.46 -1.81 -0.57
CA PHE A 321 14.27 -2.40 -1.19
C PHE A 321 14.71 -3.63 -1.99
N GLU A 322 14.23 -4.81 -1.62
CA GLU A 322 14.54 -6.09 -2.27
C GLU A 322 13.29 -6.60 -3.01
N PRO A 323 13.21 -6.37 -4.35
CA PRO A 323 12.09 -6.87 -5.16
C PRO A 323 12.14 -8.39 -5.27
N ARG A 324 10.98 -9.04 -5.11
CA ARG A 324 10.81 -10.49 -5.12
C ARG A 324 9.69 -10.87 -6.09
N LEU A 325 10.05 -11.04 -7.36
CA LEU A 325 9.11 -11.36 -8.44
C LEU A 325 8.92 -12.88 -8.57
N VAL A 326 7.67 -13.32 -8.57
CA VAL A 326 7.32 -14.71 -8.92
C VAL A 326 7.31 -14.86 -10.44
N SER A 327 8.22 -15.67 -10.97
CA SER A 327 8.36 -15.88 -12.41
C SER A 327 7.05 -16.25 -13.10
N ARG A 328 6.75 -15.61 -14.22
CA ARG A 328 5.59 -15.91 -15.09
C ARG A 328 5.66 -17.32 -15.69
N TRP A 329 6.85 -17.91 -15.83
CA TRP A 329 7.09 -19.16 -16.56
C TRP A 329 6.97 -20.42 -15.69
N LEU A 330 6.75 -20.27 -14.39
CA LEU A 330 6.54 -21.41 -13.48
C LEU A 330 5.03 -21.76 -13.41
N LEU A 331 4.49 -22.29 -14.49
CA LEU A 331 3.08 -22.69 -14.61
C LEU A 331 2.84 -24.17 -14.26
N TRP A 332 3.72 -24.83 -13.48
CA TRP A 332 3.54 -26.25 -13.10
C TRP A 332 3.83 -26.48 -11.64
#